data_7c0c87721f651a0b70e542e527990605
#
_entry.id   7c0c87721f651a0b70e542e527990605
#
_cell.length_a   1.000
_cell.length_b   1.000
_cell.length_c   1.000
_cell.angle_alpha   90.00
_cell.angle_beta   90.00
_cell.angle_gamma   90.00
#
_symmetry.space_group_name_H-M   'P 1'
#
loop_
_entity.id
_entity.type
_entity.pdbx_description
1 polymer ?
#
loop_
_entity_poly.entity_id
_entity_poly.type
_entity_poly.pdbx_seq_one_letter_code
_entity_poly.pdbx_strand_id
1 'polypeptide(L)'
;IDTMIKYLEDNNIGKAKTNFKLRDWVFSRQRYWGEPIPMVHCEKCGWVPLPEESLPLELPYAESYEPTDNGESPLANIEEWVNVVDPVTGKKGRRETNTMPQWAGSSWYFLRYIDPTNDKAIADPELLKRWLPVDIYIGGAEHAVLHLLYARFWHKVLYDLGVVHTKEPFQKLFNQGMILGEGNEKMSKSKGN
;
A
#
# COMPACT_ATOMS: atom_id res chain seq x y z
N ILE A 1 -38.46 -3.35 3.15
CA ILE A 1 -37.42 -3.19 2.13
C ILE A 1 -37.21 -4.53 1.42
N ASP A 2 -36.91 -5.63 2.13
CA ASP A 2 -36.58 -6.93 1.56
C ASP A 2 -37.72 -7.54 0.70
N THR A 3 -38.96 -7.39 1.15
CA THR A 3 -40.15 -7.84 0.42
C THR A 3 -40.29 -7.13 -0.95
N MET A 4 -39.98 -5.84 -1.01
CA MET A 4 -40.01 -5.08 -2.25
C MET A 4 -38.85 -5.44 -3.17
N ILE A 5 -37.65 -5.62 -2.63
CA ILE A 5 -36.48 -6.08 -3.40
C ILE A 5 -36.80 -7.42 -4.03
N LYS A 6 -37.33 -8.38 -3.27
CA LYS A 6 -37.71 -9.67 -3.77
C LYS A 6 -38.78 -9.57 -4.87
N TYR A 7 -39.81 -8.73 -4.68
CA TYR A 7 -40.82 -8.50 -5.72
C TYR A 7 -40.22 -7.99 -7.03
N LEU A 8 -39.27 -7.04 -6.94
CA LEU A 8 -38.60 -6.49 -8.12
C LEU A 8 -37.74 -7.53 -8.84
N GLU A 9 -37.06 -8.38 -8.08
CA GLU A 9 -36.24 -9.48 -8.62
C GLU A 9 -37.09 -10.56 -9.25
N ASP A 10 -38.11 -11.02 -8.57
CA ASP A 10 -39.04 -12.06 -9.06
C ASP A 10 -39.74 -11.65 -10.36
N ASN A 11 -39.99 -10.36 -10.57
CA ASN A 11 -40.60 -9.81 -11.78
C ASN A 11 -39.59 -9.32 -12.83
N ASN A 12 -38.27 -9.47 -12.62
CA ASN A 12 -37.20 -9.01 -13.51
C ASN A 12 -37.22 -7.51 -13.83
N ILE A 13 -37.75 -6.66 -12.92
CA ILE A 13 -37.82 -5.20 -13.06
C ILE A 13 -36.77 -4.46 -12.19
N GLY A 14 -35.97 -5.19 -11.41
CA GLY A 14 -34.92 -4.63 -10.59
C GLY A 14 -34.12 -5.72 -9.92
N LYS A 15 -33.01 -5.33 -9.27
CA LYS A 15 -32.16 -6.21 -8.47
C LYS A 15 -31.56 -5.47 -7.27
N ALA A 16 -31.28 -6.19 -6.20
CA ALA A 16 -30.53 -5.66 -5.08
C ALA A 16 -29.13 -5.22 -5.54
N LYS A 17 -28.69 -4.07 -5.07
CA LYS A 17 -27.31 -3.57 -5.28
C LYS A 17 -26.76 -3.03 -3.99
N THR A 18 -25.64 -3.57 -3.55
CA THR A 18 -24.87 -3.04 -2.43
C THR A 18 -23.88 -2.02 -2.94
N ASN A 19 -23.92 -0.80 -2.42
CA ASN A 19 -22.93 0.23 -2.68
C ASN A 19 -22.07 0.43 -1.44
N PHE A 20 -20.75 0.40 -1.62
CA PHE A 20 -19.80 0.67 -0.55
C PHE A 20 -19.43 2.16 -0.56
N LYS A 21 -19.32 2.77 0.63
CA LYS A 21 -18.88 4.16 0.79
C LYS A 21 -17.36 4.31 0.89
N LEU A 22 -16.65 3.19 0.99
CA LEU A 22 -15.18 3.19 1.00
C LEU A 22 -14.66 3.64 -0.37
N ARG A 23 -13.73 4.60 -0.38
CA ARG A 23 -13.04 5.03 -1.60
C ARG A 23 -11.91 4.06 -1.91
N ASP A 24 -11.60 3.92 -3.20
CA ASP A 24 -10.43 3.17 -3.61
C ASP A 24 -9.15 3.76 -3.03
N TRP A 25 -8.25 2.90 -2.62
CA TRP A 25 -6.94 3.34 -2.18
C TRP A 25 -6.03 3.54 -3.39
N VAL A 26 -5.76 4.80 -3.69
CA VAL A 26 -4.72 5.16 -4.67
C VAL A 26 -3.38 5.14 -3.93
N PHE A 27 -2.65 4.05 -4.04
CA PHE A 27 -1.38 3.84 -3.32
C PHE A 27 -0.17 4.45 -4.04
N SER A 28 -0.25 4.70 -5.32
CA SER A 28 0.82 5.30 -6.13
C SER A 28 0.79 6.82 -6.09
N ARG A 29 1.96 7.44 -6.14
CA ARG A 29 2.15 8.90 -6.13
C ARG A 29 3.27 9.30 -7.08
N GLN A 30 3.17 10.53 -7.60
CA GLN A 30 4.18 11.21 -8.41
C GLN A 30 5.29 11.75 -7.51
N ARG A 31 5.99 10.86 -6.82
CA ARG A 31 7.07 11.18 -5.88
C ARG A 31 8.25 10.27 -6.10
N TYR A 32 9.47 10.80 -5.89
CA TYR A 32 10.69 10.01 -5.92
C TYR A 32 10.76 9.04 -4.74
N TRP A 33 10.55 9.56 -3.52
CA TRP A 33 10.67 8.77 -2.29
C TRP A 33 9.46 7.87 -2.05
N GLY A 34 9.64 6.61 -2.26
CA GLY A 34 8.68 5.54 -2.06
C GLY A 34 9.20 4.25 -2.69
N GLU A 35 8.58 3.12 -2.39
CA GLU A 35 8.90 1.86 -3.04
C GLU A 35 8.54 1.94 -4.54
N PRO A 36 9.48 1.64 -5.46
CA PRO A 36 9.17 1.63 -6.88
C PRO A 36 8.22 0.49 -7.24
N ILE A 37 7.40 0.73 -8.24
CA ILE A 37 6.43 -0.27 -8.72
C ILE A 37 7.10 -1.09 -9.82
N PRO A 38 7.28 -2.41 -9.66
CA PRO A 38 8.02 -3.25 -10.59
C PRO A 38 7.19 -3.62 -11.84
N MET A 39 6.78 -2.61 -12.60
CA MET A 39 5.96 -2.74 -13.79
C MET A 39 6.57 -1.99 -14.97
N VAL A 40 6.37 -2.53 -16.16
CA VAL A 40 6.76 -1.90 -17.43
C VAL A 40 5.53 -1.81 -18.33
N HIS A 41 5.28 -0.66 -18.89
CA HIS A 41 4.25 -0.46 -19.89
C HIS A 41 4.82 -0.70 -21.29
N CYS A 42 4.25 -1.64 -22.00
CA CYS A 42 4.52 -1.92 -23.42
C CYS A 42 3.29 -1.51 -24.24
N GLU A 43 3.45 -0.77 -25.30
CA GLU A 43 2.32 -0.31 -26.13
C GLU A 43 1.41 -1.44 -26.65
N LYS A 44 1.97 -2.62 -26.89
CA LYS A 44 1.23 -3.77 -27.43
C LYS A 44 0.74 -4.74 -26.36
N CYS A 45 1.42 -4.77 -25.20
CA CYS A 45 1.17 -5.74 -24.14
C CYS A 45 0.43 -5.14 -22.94
N GLY A 46 0.36 -3.79 -22.84
CA GLY A 46 -0.09 -3.11 -21.65
C GLY A 46 0.94 -3.17 -20.52
N TRP A 47 0.49 -3.21 -19.28
CA TRP A 47 1.34 -3.32 -18.10
C TRP A 47 1.82 -4.76 -17.90
N VAL A 48 3.14 -4.93 -17.81
CA VAL A 48 3.80 -6.22 -17.60
C VAL A 48 4.62 -6.15 -16.32
N PRO A 49 4.48 -7.09 -15.37
CA PRO A 49 5.31 -7.13 -14.17
C PRO A 49 6.75 -7.51 -14.54
N LEU A 50 7.71 -6.95 -13.82
CA LEU A 50 9.10 -7.39 -13.91
C LEU A 50 9.23 -8.82 -13.35
N PRO A 51 10.13 -9.64 -13.90
CA PRO A 51 10.41 -10.96 -13.36
C PRO A 51 11.09 -10.88 -11.99
N GLU A 52 10.90 -11.90 -11.16
CA GLU A 52 11.42 -11.93 -9.77
C GLU A 52 12.94 -11.75 -9.71
N GLU A 53 13.68 -12.23 -10.71
CA GLU A 53 15.12 -12.09 -10.79
C GLU A 53 15.59 -10.63 -10.95
N SER A 54 14.67 -9.74 -11.34
CA SER A 54 14.93 -8.29 -11.44
C SER A 54 14.70 -7.53 -10.15
N LEU A 55 14.29 -8.21 -9.10
CA LEU A 55 14.01 -7.59 -7.79
C LEU A 55 15.22 -7.73 -6.85
N PRO A 56 15.43 -6.78 -5.96
CA PRO A 56 14.65 -5.54 -5.77
C PRO A 56 14.87 -4.52 -6.91
N LEU A 57 13.78 -3.85 -7.31
CA LEU A 57 13.89 -2.71 -8.21
C LEU A 57 14.37 -1.49 -7.41
N GLU A 58 15.58 -1.03 -7.70
CA GLU A 58 16.19 0.12 -7.00
C GLU A 58 15.83 1.43 -7.69
N LEU A 59 15.68 2.48 -6.88
CA LEU A 59 15.52 3.85 -7.38
C LEU A 59 16.87 4.34 -7.93
N PRO A 60 16.87 5.01 -9.10
CA PRO A 60 18.09 5.58 -9.65
C PRO A 60 18.51 6.82 -8.85
N TYR A 61 19.77 7.19 -8.94
CA TYR A 61 20.20 8.51 -8.44
C TYR A 61 19.48 9.63 -9.23
N ALA A 62 18.95 10.62 -8.54
CA ALA A 62 18.33 11.79 -9.12
C ALA A 62 19.01 13.07 -8.59
N GLU A 63 19.38 13.97 -9.49
CA GLU A 63 19.95 15.27 -9.12
C GLU A 63 18.91 16.21 -8.51
N SER A 64 17.65 16.09 -8.95
CA SER A 64 16.51 16.86 -8.46
C SER A 64 15.29 15.98 -8.21
N TYR A 65 14.55 16.30 -7.17
CA TYR A 65 13.28 15.67 -6.78
C TYR A 65 12.09 16.62 -6.99
N GLU A 66 12.30 17.71 -7.71
CA GLU A 66 11.24 18.67 -7.98
C GLU A 66 10.14 18.04 -8.86
N PRO A 67 8.89 18.44 -8.64
CA PRO A 67 7.79 18.02 -9.51
C PRO A 67 8.06 18.41 -10.96
N THR A 68 7.62 17.58 -11.89
CA THR A 68 7.70 17.88 -13.30
C THR A 68 6.62 18.90 -13.71
N ASP A 69 6.87 19.68 -14.75
CA ASP A 69 5.90 20.68 -15.24
C ASP A 69 4.61 20.04 -15.79
N ASN A 70 4.67 18.79 -16.20
CA ASN A 70 3.54 18.03 -16.74
C ASN A 70 2.80 17.18 -15.69
N GLY A 71 3.20 17.25 -14.42
CA GLY A 71 2.60 16.50 -13.32
C GLY A 71 3.01 15.02 -13.23
N GLU A 72 3.97 14.58 -14.02
CA GLU A 72 4.57 13.23 -13.86
C GLU A 72 5.52 13.20 -12.65
N SER A 73 5.91 12.00 -12.26
CA SER A 73 6.92 11.79 -11.22
C SER A 73 8.29 12.36 -11.63
N PRO A 74 9.12 12.85 -10.70
CA PRO A 74 10.51 13.21 -10.98
C PRO A 74 11.31 12.08 -11.65
N LEU A 75 10.97 10.82 -11.40
CA LEU A 75 11.56 9.67 -12.07
C LEU A 75 11.36 9.67 -13.59
N ALA A 76 10.28 10.29 -14.08
CA ALA A 76 10.00 10.37 -15.50
C ALA A 76 11.06 11.14 -16.30
N ASN A 77 11.83 12.01 -15.65
CA ASN A 77 12.91 12.78 -16.25
C ASN A 77 14.21 11.96 -16.40
N ILE A 78 14.31 10.79 -15.82
CA ILE A 78 15.49 9.92 -15.86
C ILE A 78 15.31 8.91 -16.98
N GLU A 79 15.56 9.32 -18.22
CA GLU A 79 15.28 8.52 -19.42
C GLU A 79 15.96 7.16 -19.40
N GLU A 80 17.20 7.06 -18.88
CA GLU A 80 17.97 5.82 -18.78
C GLU A 80 17.30 4.78 -17.88
N TRP A 81 16.60 5.25 -16.84
CA TRP A 81 15.87 4.37 -15.93
C TRP A 81 14.47 4.05 -16.45
N VAL A 82 13.81 5.02 -17.08
CA VAL A 82 12.42 4.89 -17.59
C VAL A 82 12.36 3.98 -18.81
N ASN A 83 13.25 4.22 -19.79
CA ASN A 83 13.22 3.51 -21.07
C ASN A 83 13.96 2.18 -20.96
N VAL A 84 13.25 1.09 -21.10
CA VAL A 84 13.79 -0.26 -20.94
C VAL A 84 13.33 -1.18 -22.05
N VAL A 85 14.06 -2.28 -22.23
CA VAL A 85 13.56 -3.44 -22.94
C VAL A 85 12.89 -4.33 -21.91
N ASP A 86 11.60 -4.59 -22.10
CA ASP A 86 10.86 -5.50 -21.24
C ASP A 86 11.50 -6.89 -21.26
N PRO A 87 11.99 -7.39 -20.12
CA PRO A 87 12.71 -8.65 -20.06
C PRO A 87 11.85 -9.87 -20.37
N VAL A 88 10.53 -9.75 -20.26
CA VAL A 88 9.59 -10.84 -20.54
C VAL A 88 9.26 -10.91 -22.03
N THR A 89 8.98 -9.78 -22.65
CA THR A 89 8.51 -9.72 -24.04
C THR A 89 9.58 -9.34 -25.05
N GLY A 90 10.74 -8.86 -24.60
CA GLY A 90 11.83 -8.36 -25.45
C GLY A 90 11.50 -7.07 -26.22
N LYS A 91 10.42 -6.39 -25.87
CA LYS A 91 9.96 -5.16 -26.54
C LYS A 91 10.37 -3.92 -25.76
N LYS A 92 10.45 -2.79 -26.47
CA LYS A 92 10.63 -1.49 -25.82
C LYS A 92 9.42 -1.18 -24.94
N GLY A 93 9.67 -0.71 -23.74
CA GLY A 93 8.69 -0.32 -22.77
C GLY A 93 9.17 0.83 -21.88
N ARG A 94 8.26 1.37 -21.10
CA ARG A 94 8.54 2.40 -20.10
C ARG A 94 8.23 1.85 -18.71
N ARG A 95 9.15 2.01 -17.77
CA ARG A 95 8.88 1.69 -16.36
C ARG A 95 7.78 2.57 -15.81
N GLU A 96 7.03 2.04 -14.84
CA GLU A 96 6.18 2.85 -13.98
C GLU A 96 7.04 3.85 -13.19
N THR A 97 6.70 5.13 -13.27
CA THR A 97 7.46 6.22 -12.64
C THR A 97 6.87 6.67 -11.31
N ASN A 98 5.63 6.27 -11.01
CA ASN A 98 5.06 6.48 -9.69
C ASN A 98 5.70 5.54 -8.67
N THR A 99 5.72 5.97 -7.43
CA THR A 99 6.17 5.15 -6.29
C THR A 99 5.06 4.93 -5.29
N MET A 100 5.27 4.04 -4.34
CA MET A 100 4.33 3.75 -3.25
C MET A 100 4.86 4.33 -1.94
N PRO A 101 4.70 5.64 -1.68
CA PRO A 101 5.23 6.26 -0.47
C PRO A 101 4.36 5.99 0.76
N GLN A 102 4.95 6.18 1.95
CA GLN A 102 4.28 6.18 3.26
C GLN A 102 3.63 4.84 3.61
N TRP A 103 2.28 4.78 3.55
CA TRP A 103 1.50 3.66 4.10
C TRP A 103 1.70 2.34 3.36
N ALA A 104 2.20 2.33 2.14
CA ALA A 104 2.48 1.08 1.43
C ALA A 104 3.55 0.27 2.16
N GLY A 105 4.73 0.84 2.38
CA GLY A 105 5.81 0.19 3.11
C GLY A 105 5.47 -0.06 4.57
N SER A 106 4.91 0.93 5.26
CA SER A 106 4.56 0.80 6.67
C SER A 106 3.37 -0.14 6.94
N SER A 107 2.65 -0.58 5.92
CA SER A 107 1.52 -1.49 6.10
C SER A 107 1.92 -2.91 6.52
N TRP A 108 3.16 -3.29 6.39
CA TRP A 108 3.62 -4.65 6.67
C TRP A 108 4.90 -4.73 7.52
N TYR A 109 5.41 -3.60 8.05
CA TYR A 109 6.65 -3.57 8.83
C TYR A 109 6.63 -4.53 10.03
N PHE A 110 5.49 -4.67 10.70
CA PHE A 110 5.31 -5.52 11.87
C PHE A 110 5.48 -7.02 11.53
N LEU A 111 5.20 -7.42 10.30
CA LEU A 111 5.49 -8.77 9.81
C LEU A 111 6.99 -8.96 9.66
N ARG A 112 7.67 -8.00 9.05
CA ARG A 112 9.11 -8.05 8.83
C ARG A 112 9.92 -8.01 10.12
N TYR A 113 9.42 -7.33 11.14
CA TYR A 113 10.06 -7.31 12.47
C TYR A 113 10.13 -8.67 13.14
N ILE A 114 9.26 -9.60 12.78
CA ILE A 114 9.27 -10.95 13.31
C ILE A 114 10.54 -11.71 12.87
N ASP A 115 11.01 -11.44 11.65
CA ASP A 115 12.17 -12.13 11.07
C ASP A 115 12.91 -11.19 10.09
N PRO A 116 13.64 -10.19 10.61
CA PRO A 116 14.17 -9.09 9.81
C PRO A 116 15.32 -9.47 8.87
N THR A 117 15.97 -10.60 9.09
CA THR A 117 17.12 -11.07 8.30
C THR A 117 16.75 -12.16 7.29
N ASN A 118 15.50 -12.52 7.17
CA ASN A 118 15.05 -13.52 6.21
C ASN A 118 15.18 -13.01 4.78
N ASP A 119 15.96 -13.70 3.96
CA ASP A 119 16.20 -13.36 2.56
C ASP A 119 15.32 -14.13 1.58
N LYS A 120 14.46 -15.04 2.08
CA LYS A 120 13.63 -15.94 1.25
C LYS A 120 12.14 -15.61 1.30
N ALA A 121 11.69 -14.99 2.38
CA ALA A 121 10.27 -14.69 2.60
C ALA A 121 10.13 -13.41 3.44
N ILE A 122 8.90 -12.90 3.53
CA ILE A 122 8.56 -11.75 4.40
C ILE A 122 8.95 -12.01 5.86
N ALA A 123 8.75 -13.24 6.31
CA ALA A 123 9.21 -13.83 7.57
C ALA A 123 8.98 -15.35 7.51
N ASP A 124 9.65 -16.09 8.39
CA ASP A 124 9.44 -17.52 8.54
C ASP A 124 7.98 -17.83 8.88
N PRO A 125 7.30 -18.76 8.17
CA PRO A 125 5.89 -19.08 8.40
C PRO A 125 5.55 -19.54 9.81
N GLU A 126 6.45 -20.29 10.47
CA GLU A 126 6.22 -20.76 11.84
C GLU A 126 6.38 -19.62 12.86
N LEU A 127 7.28 -18.68 12.60
CA LEU A 127 7.37 -17.45 13.39
C LEU A 127 6.13 -16.58 13.21
N LEU A 128 5.61 -16.44 11.97
CA LEU A 128 4.36 -15.73 11.73
C LEU A 128 3.20 -16.35 12.49
N LYS A 129 3.08 -17.69 12.51
CA LYS A 129 2.04 -18.39 13.27
C LYS A 129 2.15 -18.16 14.78
N ARG A 130 3.37 -18.03 15.28
CA ARG A 130 3.62 -17.84 16.71
C ARG A 130 3.32 -16.41 17.18
N TRP A 131 3.62 -15.40 16.35
CA TRP A 131 3.62 -14.02 16.76
C TRP A 131 2.42 -13.21 16.26
N LEU A 132 1.62 -13.76 15.34
CA LEU A 132 0.41 -13.12 14.85
C LEU A 132 -0.86 -13.75 15.46
N PRO A 133 -1.93 -12.95 15.63
CA PRO A 133 -1.99 -11.50 15.42
C PRO A 133 -1.21 -10.74 16.50
N VAL A 134 -0.78 -9.50 16.20
CA VAL A 134 -0.13 -8.62 17.18
C VAL A 134 -1.06 -8.37 18.36
N ASP A 135 -0.58 -8.55 19.59
CA ASP A 135 -1.43 -8.51 20.81
C ASP A 135 -2.04 -7.14 21.05
N ILE A 136 -1.26 -6.07 20.86
CA ILE A 136 -1.71 -4.70 21.10
C ILE A 136 -1.04 -3.71 20.15
N TYR A 137 -1.83 -2.83 19.58
CA TYR A 137 -1.38 -1.67 18.82
C TYR A 137 -1.65 -0.41 19.65
N ILE A 138 -0.58 0.35 19.94
CA ILE A 138 -0.66 1.60 20.70
C ILE A 138 -0.33 2.75 19.75
N GLY A 139 -1.25 3.67 19.59
CA GLY A 139 -1.04 4.80 18.67
C GLY A 139 -2.17 5.80 18.67
N GLY A 140 -1.97 6.92 17.97
CA GLY A 140 -2.95 7.99 17.85
C GLY A 140 -4.23 7.53 17.12
N ALA A 141 -5.35 8.12 17.50
CA ALA A 141 -6.65 7.81 16.92
C ALA A 141 -6.73 8.10 15.40
N GLU A 142 -5.90 9.01 14.89
CA GLU A 142 -5.78 9.31 13.47
C GLU A 142 -5.40 8.08 12.61
N HIS A 143 -4.68 7.13 13.19
CA HIS A 143 -4.28 5.92 12.48
C HIS A 143 -5.44 4.96 12.19
N ALA A 144 -6.61 5.16 12.78
CA ALA A 144 -7.82 4.40 12.46
C ALA A 144 -8.21 4.53 10.98
N VAL A 145 -7.95 5.69 10.37
CA VAL A 145 -8.21 5.98 8.94
C VAL A 145 -6.92 6.13 8.11
N LEU A 146 -5.75 5.95 8.73
CA LEU A 146 -4.45 6.00 8.09
C LEU A 146 -3.79 4.63 8.15
N HIS A 147 -2.75 4.46 8.96
CA HIS A 147 -1.96 3.22 9.01
C HIS A 147 -2.80 1.96 9.24
N LEU A 148 -3.72 1.97 10.20
CA LEU A 148 -4.52 0.79 10.54
C LEU A 148 -5.42 0.33 9.40
N LEU A 149 -5.99 1.28 8.64
CA LEU A 149 -6.82 0.96 7.49
C LEU A 149 -6.02 0.22 6.43
N TYR A 150 -4.85 0.73 6.08
CA TYR A 150 -3.99 0.16 5.03
C TYR A 150 -3.30 -1.12 5.49
N ALA A 151 -2.79 -1.17 6.72
CA ALA A 151 -2.20 -2.37 7.30
C ALA A 151 -3.21 -3.53 7.35
N ARG A 152 -4.46 -3.24 7.72
CA ARG A 152 -5.54 -4.25 7.71
C ARG A 152 -5.88 -4.73 6.30
N PHE A 153 -5.92 -3.81 5.32
CA PHE A 153 -6.15 -4.18 3.92
C PHE A 153 -5.02 -5.11 3.41
N TRP A 154 -3.77 -4.72 3.58
CA TRP A 154 -2.61 -5.54 3.22
C TRP A 154 -2.62 -6.89 3.89
N HIS A 155 -2.92 -6.93 5.17
CA HIS A 155 -2.98 -8.18 5.93
C HIS A 155 -4.05 -9.13 5.38
N LYS A 156 -5.20 -8.61 4.96
CA LYS A 156 -6.25 -9.41 4.33
C LYS A 156 -5.82 -9.97 2.96
N VAL A 157 -5.12 -9.17 2.16
CA VAL A 157 -4.53 -9.65 0.91
C VAL A 157 -3.51 -10.76 1.18
N LEU A 158 -2.63 -10.57 2.14
CA LEU A 158 -1.65 -11.60 2.53
C LEU A 158 -2.31 -12.86 3.10
N TYR A 159 -3.43 -12.72 3.79
CA TYR A 159 -4.24 -13.85 4.25
C TYR A 159 -4.84 -14.63 3.07
N ASP A 160 -5.43 -13.93 2.11
CA ASP A 160 -6.02 -14.55 0.91
C ASP A 160 -4.97 -15.26 0.05
N LEU A 161 -3.72 -14.75 0.05
CA LEU A 161 -2.56 -15.37 -0.59
C LEU A 161 -1.93 -16.51 0.22
N GLY A 162 -2.39 -16.75 1.45
CA GLY A 162 -1.85 -17.81 2.33
C GLY A 162 -0.51 -17.46 2.99
N VAL A 163 -0.07 -16.21 2.93
CA VAL A 163 1.20 -15.76 3.55
C VAL A 163 1.07 -15.64 5.07
N VAL A 164 -0.07 -15.14 5.54
CA VAL A 164 -0.39 -15.07 6.98
C VAL A 164 -1.61 -15.94 7.31
N HIS A 165 -1.71 -16.40 8.54
CA HIS A 165 -2.76 -17.35 8.98
C HIS A 165 -3.93 -16.67 9.71
N THR A 166 -3.81 -15.38 10.05
CA THR A 166 -4.84 -14.62 10.78
C THR A 166 -5.54 -13.63 9.84
N LYS A 167 -6.84 -13.47 10.01
CA LYS A 167 -7.63 -12.52 9.22
C LYS A 167 -7.46 -11.07 9.65
N GLU A 168 -7.03 -10.86 10.89
CA GLU A 168 -6.83 -9.51 11.46
C GLU A 168 -5.38 -9.39 11.94
N PRO A 169 -4.74 -8.24 11.71
CA PRO A 169 -3.34 -8.01 12.07
C PRO A 169 -3.15 -7.76 13.58
N PHE A 170 -4.12 -7.12 14.23
CA PHE A 170 -4.04 -6.64 15.61
C PHE A 170 -5.23 -7.11 16.44
N GLN A 171 -4.97 -7.56 17.68
CA GLN A 171 -6.02 -8.01 18.59
C GLN A 171 -6.66 -6.85 19.34
N LYS A 172 -5.87 -5.87 19.77
CA LYS A 172 -6.31 -4.76 20.59
C LYS A 172 -5.72 -3.45 20.13
N LEU A 173 -6.56 -2.43 20.08
CA LEU A 173 -6.15 -1.04 19.83
C LEU A 173 -6.25 -0.25 21.16
N PHE A 174 -5.18 0.47 21.46
CA PHE A 174 -5.16 1.45 22.56
C PHE A 174 -4.73 2.82 22.03
N ASN A 175 -5.64 3.78 22.11
CA ASN A 175 -5.36 5.17 21.76
C ASN A 175 -4.99 5.94 23.02
N GLN A 176 -3.74 6.40 23.13
CA GLN A 176 -3.22 7.10 24.30
C GLN A 176 -3.76 8.53 24.44
N GLY A 177 -4.50 9.04 23.46
CA GLY A 177 -4.95 10.41 23.39
C GLY A 177 -3.93 11.37 22.76
N MET A 178 -4.21 12.65 22.83
CA MET A 178 -3.33 13.71 22.32
C MET A 178 -2.48 14.30 23.45
N ILE A 179 -1.22 14.57 23.15
CA ILE A 179 -0.37 15.36 24.04
C ILE A 179 -0.75 16.82 23.87
N LEU A 180 -1.02 17.47 24.99
CA LEU A 180 -1.42 18.87 25.06
C LEU A 180 -0.27 19.71 25.61
N GLY A 181 -0.08 20.88 25.03
CA GLY A 181 0.81 21.90 25.54
C GLY A 181 0.11 22.83 26.51
N GLU A 182 0.74 23.96 26.80
CA GLU A 182 0.17 25.00 27.65
C GLU A 182 -1.20 25.48 27.10
N GLY A 183 -2.15 25.73 27.97
CA GLY A 183 -3.51 26.15 27.61
C GLY A 183 -4.40 25.02 27.05
N ASN A 184 -4.02 23.74 27.23
CA ASN A 184 -4.72 22.57 26.68
C ASN A 184 -4.78 22.53 25.13
N GLU A 185 -3.87 23.22 24.47
CA GLU A 185 -3.78 23.16 23.03
C GLU A 185 -3.02 21.91 22.57
N LYS A 186 -3.45 21.31 21.44
CA LYS A 186 -2.74 20.21 20.81
C LYS A 186 -1.32 20.66 20.43
N MET A 187 -0.31 19.93 20.90
CA MET A 187 1.08 20.14 20.46
C MET A 187 1.23 19.97 18.96
N SER A 188 1.96 20.88 18.34
CA SER A 188 2.17 20.89 16.90
C SER A 188 3.54 21.49 16.55
N LYS A 189 4.23 20.87 15.60
CA LYS A 189 5.51 21.40 15.08
C LYS A 189 5.38 22.82 14.53
N SER A 190 4.24 23.15 13.93
CA SER A 190 3.97 24.50 13.40
C SER A 190 3.75 25.55 14.47
N LYS A 191 3.35 25.15 15.68
CA LYS A 191 3.18 26.05 16.82
C LYS A 191 4.44 26.15 17.68
N GLY A 192 5.36 25.20 17.57
CA GLY A 192 6.58 25.17 18.36
C GLY A 192 6.38 24.87 19.83
N ASN A 193 5.24 24.27 20.20
CA ASN A 193 4.88 23.95 21.57
C ASN A 193 5.02 22.47 21.90
#